data_5d143c356d95c90b9db60316abd115cb
#
_entry.id   5d143c356d95c90b9db60316abd115cb
#
_cell.length_a   1.000
_cell.length_b   1.000
_cell.length_c   1.000
_cell.angle_alpha   90.00
_cell.angle_beta   90.00
_cell.angle_gamma   90.00
#
_symmetry.space_group_name_H-M   'P 1'
#
loop_
_entity.id
_entity.type
_entity.pdbx_description
1 polymer ?
#
loop_
_entity_poly.entity_id
_entity_poly.type
_entity_poly.pdbx_seq_one_letter_code
_entity_poly.pdbx_strand_id
1 'polypeptide(L)'
;MNIENVLTRKGGGVVTIRPDQTVKEALELFAKHNIGALVAVDDAHRPVGMITERGILRSALTNDHVLAETVAAVMTRNVIIGHPSDDLMSVAHTMTEKRIRHLPVMHHGKVVGIVSLGDLVKAQRDHYEGQVVTLETQLSD
;
A
#
# COMPACT_ATOMS: atom_id res chain seq x y z
N MET A 1 -7.22 18.25 0.32
CA MET A 1 -6.41 17.28 -0.45
C MET A 1 -7.07 15.92 -0.35
N ASN A 2 -7.19 15.22 -1.44
CA ASN A 2 -7.82 13.91 -1.51
C ASN A 2 -6.81 12.84 -1.96
N ILE A 3 -7.25 11.58 -1.96
CA ILE A 3 -6.39 10.44 -2.31
C ILE A 3 -5.94 10.50 -3.76
N GLU A 4 -6.77 11.03 -4.67
CA GLU A 4 -6.38 11.21 -6.06
C GLU A 4 -5.13 12.10 -6.19
N ASN A 5 -5.04 13.15 -5.38
CA ASN A 5 -3.85 14.01 -5.35
C ASN A 5 -2.60 13.23 -4.97
N VAL A 6 -2.72 12.32 -3.99
CA VAL A 6 -1.60 11.48 -3.55
C VAL A 6 -1.17 10.53 -4.66
N LEU A 7 -2.13 9.87 -5.32
CA LEU A 7 -1.84 8.94 -6.41
C LEU A 7 -1.19 9.64 -7.59
N THR A 8 -1.64 10.83 -7.94
CA THR A 8 -1.07 11.62 -9.03
C THR A 8 0.39 11.98 -8.75
N ARG A 9 0.68 12.40 -7.51
CA ARG A 9 2.06 12.72 -7.09
C ARG A 9 2.96 11.50 -7.08
N LYS A 10 2.43 10.37 -6.61
CA LYS A 10 3.17 9.12 -6.54
C LYS A 10 3.57 8.64 -7.93
N GLY A 11 2.69 8.85 -8.92
CA GLY A 11 2.95 8.42 -10.29
C GLY A 11 3.00 6.92 -10.46
N GLY A 12 3.29 6.48 -11.68
CA GLY A 12 3.37 5.07 -12.01
C GLY A 12 2.01 4.40 -12.03
N GLY A 13 1.98 3.13 -12.42
CA GLY A 13 0.79 2.31 -12.37
C GLY A 13 0.71 1.52 -11.07
N VAL A 14 -0.36 0.76 -10.92
CA VAL A 14 -0.50 -0.18 -9.81
C VAL A 14 0.20 -1.49 -10.18
N VAL A 15 0.97 -2.06 -9.24
CA VAL A 15 1.56 -3.38 -9.39
C VAL A 15 0.65 -4.38 -8.68
N THR A 16 0.21 -5.39 -9.40
CA THR A 16 -0.66 -6.44 -8.87
C THR A 16 0.01 -7.80 -8.95
N ILE A 17 -0.58 -8.78 -8.29
CA ILE A 17 -0.09 -10.15 -8.31
C ILE A 17 -1.30 -11.08 -8.40
N ARG A 18 -1.08 -12.30 -8.86
CA ARG A 18 -2.14 -13.31 -8.92
C ARG A 18 -2.11 -14.19 -7.67
N PRO A 19 -3.26 -14.65 -7.21
CA PRO A 19 -3.32 -15.50 -6.00
C PRO A 19 -2.56 -16.80 -6.11
N ASP A 20 -2.37 -17.34 -7.33
CA ASP A 20 -1.66 -18.58 -7.56
C ASP A 20 -0.14 -18.43 -7.70
N GLN A 21 0.35 -17.19 -7.70
CA GLN A 21 1.79 -16.93 -7.66
C GLN A 21 2.33 -17.21 -6.26
N THR A 22 3.64 -17.40 -6.15
CA THR A 22 4.28 -17.73 -4.88
C THR A 22 4.59 -16.48 -4.06
N VAL A 23 4.75 -16.68 -2.76
CA VAL A 23 5.22 -15.63 -1.85
C VAL A 23 6.59 -15.13 -2.27
N LYS A 24 7.46 -16.03 -2.76
CA LYS A 24 8.77 -15.63 -3.28
C LYS A 24 8.64 -14.63 -4.42
N GLU A 25 7.72 -14.89 -5.36
CA GLU A 25 7.46 -13.97 -6.47
C GLU A 25 6.95 -12.62 -5.97
N ALA A 26 6.14 -12.63 -4.90
CA ALA A 26 5.70 -11.37 -4.27
C ALA A 26 6.89 -10.58 -3.73
N LEU A 27 7.82 -11.24 -3.04
CA LEU A 27 9.02 -10.59 -2.52
C LEU A 27 9.89 -10.02 -3.64
N GLU A 28 9.99 -10.72 -4.76
CA GLU A 28 10.74 -10.24 -5.91
C GLU A 28 10.12 -8.96 -6.47
N LEU A 29 8.78 -8.88 -6.52
CA LEU A 29 8.08 -7.68 -6.95
C LEU A 29 8.25 -6.53 -5.96
N PHE A 30 8.23 -6.82 -4.65
CA PHE A 30 8.50 -5.80 -3.63
C PHE A 30 9.88 -5.18 -3.84
N ALA A 31 10.88 -6.01 -4.04
CA ALA A 31 12.25 -5.54 -4.25
C ALA A 31 12.39 -4.75 -5.56
N LYS A 32 11.81 -5.27 -6.64
CA LYS A 32 11.90 -4.64 -7.97
C LYS A 32 11.28 -3.25 -7.99
N HIS A 33 10.13 -3.09 -7.34
CA HIS A 33 9.36 -1.85 -7.37
C HIS A 33 9.54 -1.00 -6.11
N ASN A 34 10.33 -1.46 -5.16
CA ASN A 34 10.55 -0.79 -3.87
C ASN A 34 9.23 -0.49 -3.16
N ILE A 35 8.40 -1.52 -3.03
CA ILE A 35 7.08 -1.45 -2.40
C ILE A 35 6.95 -2.54 -1.34
N GLY A 36 6.01 -2.37 -0.41
CA GLY A 36 5.79 -3.31 0.69
C GLY A 36 4.43 -3.99 0.67
N ALA A 37 3.64 -3.78 -0.38
CA ALA A 37 2.30 -4.35 -0.49
C ALA A 37 1.91 -4.54 -1.95
N LEU A 38 1.14 -5.59 -2.22
CA LEU A 38 0.58 -5.89 -3.54
C LEU A 38 -0.88 -6.26 -3.37
N VAL A 39 -1.72 -5.82 -4.30
CA VAL A 39 -3.09 -6.30 -4.41
C VAL A 39 -3.09 -7.56 -5.26
N ALA A 40 -3.66 -8.63 -4.73
CA ALA A 40 -3.90 -9.85 -5.48
C ALA A 40 -5.20 -9.71 -6.26
N VAL A 41 -5.16 -9.99 -7.54
CA VAL A 41 -6.31 -9.86 -8.44
C VAL A 41 -6.61 -11.17 -9.14
N ASP A 42 -7.90 -11.38 -9.44
CA ASP A 42 -8.35 -12.54 -10.21
C ASP A 42 -8.18 -12.31 -11.73
N ASP A 43 -8.66 -13.26 -12.53
CA ASP A 43 -8.57 -13.18 -13.99
C ASP A 43 -9.29 -11.97 -14.58
N ALA A 44 -10.30 -11.45 -13.89
CA ALA A 44 -11.03 -10.26 -14.31
C ALA A 44 -10.44 -8.98 -13.74
N HIS A 45 -9.23 -9.04 -13.14
CA HIS A 45 -8.55 -7.92 -12.46
C HIS A 45 -9.34 -7.36 -11.28
N ARG A 46 -10.18 -8.18 -10.65
CA ARG A 46 -10.88 -7.80 -9.43
C ARG A 46 -10.01 -8.12 -8.21
N PRO A 47 -9.95 -7.25 -7.21
CA PRO A 47 -9.14 -7.51 -6.02
C PRO A 47 -9.74 -8.66 -5.22
N VAL A 48 -8.90 -9.61 -4.83
CA VAL A 48 -9.30 -10.76 -3.99
C VAL A 48 -8.56 -10.80 -2.66
N GLY A 49 -7.53 -9.97 -2.50
CA GLY A 49 -6.78 -9.89 -1.26
C GLY A 49 -5.60 -8.95 -1.40
N MET A 50 -4.85 -8.84 -0.31
CA MET A 50 -3.63 -8.04 -0.28
C MET A 50 -2.54 -8.83 0.42
N ILE A 51 -1.33 -8.82 -0.15
CA ILE A 51 -0.16 -9.42 0.48
C ILE A 51 0.83 -8.32 0.82
N THR A 52 1.37 -8.35 2.05
CA THR A 52 2.30 -7.35 2.56
C THR A 52 3.56 -8.01 3.11
N GLU A 53 4.66 -7.26 3.17
CA GLU A 53 5.90 -7.73 3.80
C GLU A 53 5.64 -8.17 5.23
N ARG A 54 4.85 -7.42 5.99
CA ARG A 54 4.52 -7.75 7.38
C ARG A 54 3.72 -9.01 7.50
N GLY A 55 2.77 -9.23 6.60
CA GLY A 55 1.98 -10.47 6.57
C GLY A 55 2.86 -11.69 6.30
N ILE A 56 3.81 -11.55 5.37
CA ILE A 56 4.76 -12.63 5.08
C ILE A 56 5.64 -12.89 6.30
N LEU A 57 6.15 -11.84 6.93
CA LEU A 57 6.99 -11.98 8.12
C LEU A 57 6.27 -12.73 9.24
N ARG A 58 5.00 -12.39 9.50
CA ARG A 58 4.20 -13.08 10.49
C ARG A 58 4.00 -14.56 10.15
N SER A 59 3.73 -14.85 8.89
CA SER A 59 3.54 -16.23 8.42
C SER A 59 4.84 -17.06 8.59
N ALA A 60 5.98 -16.42 8.39
CA ALA A 60 7.29 -17.08 8.53
C ALA A 60 7.56 -17.54 9.95
N LEU A 61 6.92 -16.95 10.96
CA LEU A 61 7.09 -17.37 12.36
C LEU A 61 6.57 -18.78 12.62
N THR A 62 5.58 -19.23 11.84
CA THR A 62 4.94 -20.54 12.03
C THR A 62 5.08 -21.45 10.82
N ASN A 63 5.68 -20.98 9.73
CA ASN A 63 5.83 -21.75 8.49
C ASN A 63 7.21 -21.55 7.89
N ASP A 64 8.08 -22.53 8.04
CA ASP A 64 9.45 -22.50 7.53
C ASP A 64 9.52 -22.50 6.00
N HIS A 65 8.41 -22.86 5.33
CA HIS A 65 8.32 -22.97 3.88
C HIS A 65 7.46 -21.86 3.27
N VAL A 66 7.33 -20.72 3.95
CA VAL A 66 6.45 -19.62 3.53
C VAL A 66 6.73 -19.14 2.11
N LEU A 67 7.98 -19.13 1.67
CA LEU A 67 8.35 -18.65 0.33
C LEU A 67 7.78 -19.53 -0.78
N ALA A 68 7.54 -20.81 -0.50
CA ALA A 68 6.94 -21.74 -1.46
C ALA A 68 5.42 -21.74 -1.44
N GLU A 69 4.80 -21.10 -0.45
CA GLU A 69 3.35 -20.97 -0.38
C GLU A 69 2.82 -20.06 -1.48
N THR A 70 1.53 -20.23 -1.81
CA THR A 70 0.87 -19.32 -2.73
C THR A 70 0.52 -18.00 -2.04
N VAL A 71 0.39 -16.96 -2.82
CA VAL A 71 -0.10 -15.66 -2.33
C VAL A 71 -1.47 -15.85 -1.66
N ALA A 72 -2.34 -16.67 -2.25
CA ALA A 72 -3.67 -16.95 -1.70
C ALA A 72 -3.62 -17.52 -0.28
N ALA A 73 -2.59 -18.30 0.04
CA ALA A 73 -2.43 -18.91 1.38
C ALA A 73 -2.02 -17.89 2.44
N VAL A 74 -1.39 -16.79 2.06
CA VAL A 74 -0.81 -15.81 2.98
C VAL A 74 -1.54 -14.47 2.97
N MET A 75 -2.20 -14.11 1.88
CA MET A 75 -2.86 -12.82 1.73
C MET A 75 -3.99 -12.60 2.72
N THR A 76 -4.27 -11.33 3.00
CA THR A 76 -5.45 -10.91 3.76
C THR A 76 -6.61 -10.72 2.79
N ARG A 77 -7.78 -11.33 3.10
CA ARG A 77 -8.95 -11.28 2.20
C ARG A 77 -9.91 -10.15 2.51
N ASN A 78 -10.11 -9.82 3.78
CA ASN A 78 -11.01 -8.74 4.20
C ASN A 78 -10.24 -7.42 4.20
N VAL A 79 -10.14 -6.81 3.04
CA VAL A 79 -9.31 -5.63 2.82
C VAL A 79 -10.19 -4.38 2.83
N ILE A 80 -9.78 -3.39 3.62
CA ILE A 80 -10.39 -2.07 3.59
C ILE A 80 -9.87 -1.36 2.36
N ILE A 81 -10.76 -0.75 1.60
CA ILE A 81 -10.43 -0.04 0.37
C ILE A 81 -10.78 1.44 0.48
N GLY A 82 -10.10 2.26 -0.29
CA GLY A 82 -10.40 3.68 -0.42
C GLY A 82 -10.83 4.03 -1.85
N HIS A 83 -11.27 5.26 -2.02
CA HIS A 83 -11.67 5.82 -3.30
C HIS A 83 -10.86 7.08 -3.59
N PRO A 84 -10.64 7.43 -4.87
CA PRO A 84 -9.86 8.63 -5.20
C PRO A 84 -10.39 9.92 -4.59
N SER A 85 -11.70 10.02 -4.41
CA SER A 85 -12.36 11.21 -3.86
C SER A 85 -12.31 11.31 -2.33
N ASP A 86 -11.81 10.27 -1.64
CA ASP A 86 -11.74 10.28 -0.18
C ASP A 86 -10.77 11.35 0.30
N ASP A 87 -11.14 11.99 1.41
CA ASP A 87 -10.31 13.01 2.04
C ASP A 87 -9.07 12.39 2.68
N LEU A 88 -7.92 13.02 2.44
CA LEU A 88 -6.63 12.53 2.92
C LEU A 88 -6.61 12.34 4.44
N MET A 89 -7.08 13.33 5.19
CA MET A 89 -7.06 13.26 6.66
C MET A 89 -8.00 12.19 7.19
N SER A 90 -9.16 12.02 6.57
CA SER A 90 -10.11 10.96 6.94
C SER A 90 -9.52 9.58 6.70
N VAL A 91 -8.82 9.41 5.58
CA VAL A 91 -8.15 8.14 5.27
C VAL A 91 -7.02 7.87 6.25
N ALA A 92 -6.20 8.88 6.55
CA ALA A 92 -5.11 8.74 7.52
C ALA A 92 -5.65 8.36 8.89
N HIS A 93 -6.76 8.96 9.32
CA HIS A 93 -7.42 8.63 10.57
C HIS A 93 -7.88 7.16 10.59
N THR A 94 -8.57 6.73 9.53
CA THR A 94 -9.05 5.35 9.42
C THR A 94 -7.90 4.35 9.44
N MET A 95 -6.83 4.62 8.70
CA MET A 95 -5.67 3.74 8.67
C MET A 95 -5.02 3.62 10.04
N THR A 96 -4.93 4.74 10.77
CA THR A 96 -4.38 4.76 12.13
C THR A 96 -5.26 3.96 13.09
N GLU A 97 -6.57 4.20 13.06
CA GLU A 97 -7.52 3.51 13.93
C GLU A 97 -7.54 2.00 13.67
N LYS A 98 -7.48 1.60 12.41
CA LYS A 98 -7.53 0.20 12.00
C LYS A 98 -6.14 -0.45 11.99
N ARG A 99 -5.07 0.29 12.27
CA ARG A 99 -3.69 -0.17 12.29
C ARG A 99 -3.27 -0.81 10.96
N ILE A 100 -3.71 -0.22 9.87
CA ILE A 100 -3.30 -0.63 8.52
C ILE A 100 -2.33 0.39 7.95
N ARG A 101 -1.36 -0.07 7.18
CA ARG A 101 -0.30 0.77 6.61
C ARG A 101 -0.43 0.99 5.12
N HIS A 102 -1.25 0.18 4.46
CA HIS A 102 -1.46 0.23 3.02
C HIS A 102 -2.94 0.14 2.73
N LEU A 103 -3.41 1.00 1.84
CA LEU A 103 -4.82 1.07 1.46
C LEU A 103 -4.92 0.94 -0.04
N PRO A 104 -5.54 -0.13 -0.55
CA PRO A 104 -5.85 -0.21 -1.98
C PRO A 104 -6.90 0.83 -2.32
N VAL A 105 -6.72 1.49 -3.46
CA VAL A 105 -7.66 2.50 -3.95
C VAL A 105 -8.37 1.93 -5.17
N MET A 106 -9.71 1.96 -5.12
CA MET A 106 -10.57 1.42 -6.15
C MET A 106 -11.31 2.53 -6.88
N HIS A 107 -11.49 2.36 -8.17
CA HIS A 107 -12.29 3.27 -8.99
C HIS A 107 -12.97 2.45 -10.07
N HIS A 108 -14.30 2.54 -10.15
CA HIS A 108 -15.10 1.77 -11.09
C HIS A 108 -14.81 0.26 -11.06
N GLY A 109 -14.71 -0.30 -9.86
CA GLY A 109 -14.49 -1.73 -9.66
C GLY A 109 -13.07 -2.22 -9.95
N LYS A 110 -12.13 -1.31 -10.24
CA LYS A 110 -10.74 -1.65 -10.55
C LYS A 110 -9.79 -1.02 -9.54
N VAL A 111 -8.69 -1.70 -9.29
CA VAL A 111 -7.60 -1.16 -8.46
C VAL A 111 -6.85 -0.11 -9.28
N VAL A 112 -6.79 1.11 -8.77
CA VAL A 112 -6.07 2.20 -9.44
C VAL A 112 -4.77 2.57 -8.75
N GLY A 113 -4.54 2.07 -7.55
CA GLY A 113 -3.30 2.30 -6.83
C GLY A 113 -3.35 1.76 -5.41
N ILE A 114 -2.24 1.93 -4.70
CA ILE A 114 -2.14 1.65 -3.28
C ILE A 114 -1.50 2.89 -2.65
N VAL A 115 -2.06 3.38 -1.56
CA VAL A 115 -1.45 4.44 -0.76
C VAL A 115 -0.97 3.87 0.56
N SER A 116 0.22 4.28 0.99
CA SER A 116 0.77 3.93 2.29
C SER A 116 0.60 5.10 3.26
N LEU A 117 0.74 4.86 4.56
CA LEU A 117 0.80 5.95 5.54
C LEU A 117 1.94 6.91 5.20
N GLY A 118 3.08 6.37 4.75
CA GLY A 118 4.20 7.20 4.32
C GLY A 118 3.85 8.12 3.16
N ASP A 119 3.06 7.62 2.19
CA ASP A 119 2.59 8.42 1.06
C ASP A 119 1.72 9.59 1.53
N LEU A 120 0.84 9.34 2.52
CA LEU A 120 -0.04 10.38 3.06
C LEU A 120 0.75 11.42 3.83
N VAL A 121 1.70 10.99 4.64
CA VAL A 121 2.57 11.89 5.40
C VAL A 121 3.41 12.76 4.46
N LYS A 122 3.96 12.16 3.41
CA LYS A 122 4.75 12.88 2.42
C LYS A 122 3.90 13.92 1.68
N ALA A 123 2.69 13.56 1.28
CA ALA A 123 1.78 14.47 0.58
C ALA A 123 1.41 15.66 1.48
N GLN A 124 1.14 15.40 2.75
CA GLN A 124 0.83 16.45 3.72
C GLN A 124 2.04 17.34 3.97
N ARG A 125 3.22 16.77 4.11
CA ARG A 125 4.48 17.51 4.27
C ARG A 125 4.71 18.44 3.08
N ASP A 126 4.56 17.92 1.86
CA ASP A 126 4.77 18.72 0.65
C ASP A 126 3.78 19.88 0.57
N HIS A 127 2.54 19.68 1.06
CA HIS A 127 1.52 20.73 1.11
C HIS A 127 1.93 21.88 2.04
N TYR A 128 2.64 21.57 3.14
CA TYR A 128 3.10 22.56 4.12
C TYR A 128 4.59 22.87 4.01
N GLU A 129 5.24 22.53 2.94
CA GLU A 129 6.70 22.63 2.78
C GLU A 129 7.24 24.02 3.08
N GLY A 130 6.61 25.05 2.56
CA GLY A 130 7.05 26.43 2.78
C GLY A 130 7.04 26.88 4.25
N GLN A 131 6.25 26.20 5.09
CA GLN A 131 6.15 26.53 6.53
C GLN A 131 7.18 25.75 7.37
N VAL A 132 7.62 24.58 6.89
CA VAL A 132 8.46 23.65 7.66
C VAL A 132 9.94 23.81 7.34
N VAL A 133 10.30 24.20 6.13
CA VAL A 133 11.68 24.33 5.68
C VAL A 133 12.54 25.19 6.61
N THR A 134 11.99 26.30 7.10
CA THR A 134 12.73 27.21 8.01
C THR A 134 13.16 26.48 9.29
N LEU A 135 12.26 25.66 9.86
CA LEU A 135 12.56 24.90 11.06
C LEU A 135 13.64 23.85 10.83
N GLU A 136 13.59 23.17 9.69
CA GLU A 136 14.61 22.18 9.32
C GLU A 136 15.97 22.83 9.20
N THR A 137 16.06 24.01 8.58
CA THR A 137 17.30 24.73 8.42
C THR A 137 17.91 25.09 9.79
N GLN A 138 17.09 25.53 10.73
CA GLN A 138 17.55 25.86 12.07
C GLN A 138 18.08 24.64 12.83
N LEU A 139 17.46 23.48 12.66
CA LEU A 139 17.92 22.25 13.30
C LEU A 139 19.20 21.72 12.70
N SER A 140 19.45 21.98 11.41
CA SER A 140 20.66 21.54 10.71
C SER A 140 21.90 22.33 11.10
N ASP A 141 21.73 23.56 11.59
CA ASP A 141 22.82 24.43 12.00
C ASP A 141 23.28 24.07 13.43
#